data_f55ff8f38f7d5438ecf64243b7c14f58
#
_entry.id   f55ff8f38f7d5438ecf64243b7c14f58
#
_cell.length_a   1.000
_cell.length_b   1.000
_cell.length_c   1.000
_cell.angle_alpha   90.00
_cell.angle_beta   90.00
_cell.angle_gamma   90.00
#
_symmetry.space_group_name_H-M   'P 1'
#
loop_
_entity.id
_entity.type
_entity.pdbx_description
1 polymer ?
#
loop_
_entity_poly.entity_id
_entity_poly.type
_entity_poly.pdbx_seq_one_letter_code
_entity_poly.pdbx_strand_id
1 'polypeptide(L)'
;MRKPLFWLPLYLILIGYFIRLWRVKAYIPILCLGVCVGVADFLSVHLFKNYFKRLRPCHSLDDVPGFDLLVNCGGQFGFISSHATNHMAMAVFLFLLTRKRWGRWSYLWIFWAILIGFAQVFVGVHYPLDVLVGFLFGGVIGLAFYQLMNNFFPAFTKKNEVT
;
A
#
# COMPACT_ATOMS: atom_id res chain seq x y z
N MET A 1 -11.05 -2.73 9.87
CA MET A 1 -10.04 -2.14 8.98
C MET A 1 -10.30 -2.38 7.48
N ARG A 2 -11.25 -3.23 7.10
CA ARG A 2 -11.59 -3.51 5.68
C ARG A 2 -12.52 -2.48 5.03
N LYS A 3 -13.18 -1.62 5.81
CA LYS A 3 -14.06 -0.60 5.24
C LYS A 3 -13.24 0.62 4.80
N PRO A 4 -13.37 1.10 3.56
CA PRO A 4 -12.61 2.26 3.06
C PRO A 4 -12.84 3.52 3.88
N LEU A 5 -14.01 3.66 4.50
CA LEU A 5 -14.35 4.75 5.42
C LEU A 5 -13.41 4.84 6.64
N PHE A 6 -12.81 3.73 7.08
CA PHE A 6 -11.85 3.75 8.20
C PHE A 6 -10.59 4.58 7.87
N TRP A 7 -10.18 4.55 6.59
CA TRP A 7 -8.99 5.27 6.12
C TRP A 7 -9.28 6.70 5.66
N LEU A 8 -10.56 7.09 5.59
CA LEU A 8 -10.96 8.41 5.13
C LEU A 8 -10.25 9.55 5.87
N PRO A 9 -10.13 9.56 7.23
CA PRO A 9 -9.42 10.62 7.94
C PRO A 9 -7.96 10.75 7.51
N LEU A 10 -7.26 9.62 7.33
CA LEU A 10 -5.86 9.62 6.87
C LEU A 10 -5.74 10.21 5.47
N TYR A 11 -6.62 9.82 4.55
CA TYR A 11 -6.62 10.36 3.18
C TYR A 11 -6.90 11.86 3.16
N LEU A 12 -7.85 12.35 3.96
CA LEU A 12 -8.16 13.77 4.06
C LEU A 12 -6.98 14.56 4.63
N ILE A 13 -6.28 14.03 5.65
CA ILE A 13 -5.07 14.64 6.21
C ILE A 13 -3.97 14.71 5.14
N LEU A 14 -3.75 13.64 4.38
CA LEU A 14 -2.76 13.61 3.30
C LEU A 14 -3.08 14.59 2.19
N ILE A 15 -4.33 14.65 1.75
CA ILE A 15 -4.80 15.59 0.74
C ILE A 15 -4.58 17.03 1.23
N GLY A 16 -5.02 17.34 2.46
CA GLY A 16 -4.82 18.66 3.07
C GLY A 16 -3.33 19.04 3.19
N TYR A 17 -2.48 18.07 3.59
CA TYR A 17 -1.03 18.26 3.63
C TYR A 17 -0.44 18.57 2.25
N PHE A 18 -0.85 17.84 1.21
CA PHE A 18 -0.38 18.08 -0.15
C PHE A 18 -0.86 19.41 -0.72
N ILE A 19 -2.14 19.79 -0.45
CA ILE A 19 -2.67 21.09 -0.84
C ILE A 19 -1.90 22.22 -0.14
N ARG A 20 -1.58 22.06 1.15
CA ARG A 20 -0.76 23.05 1.88
C ARG A 20 0.64 23.20 1.28
N LEU A 21 1.24 22.11 0.79
CA LEU A 21 2.60 22.13 0.24
C LEU A 21 2.66 22.68 -1.19
N TRP A 22 1.74 22.25 -2.04
CA TRP A 22 1.84 22.49 -3.50
C TRP A 22 0.65 23.26 -4.08
N ARG A 23 -0.28 23.69 -3.24
CA ARG A 23 -1.49 24.45 -3.62
C ARG A 23 -2.20 23.77 -4.80
N VAL A 24 -2.41 24.52 -5.90
CA VAL A 24 -3.11 23.99 -7.08
C VAL A 24 -2.41 22.79 -7.70
N LYS A 25 -1.06 22.71 -7.63
CA LYS A 25 -0.30 21.58 -8.18
C LYS A 25 -0.39 20.28 -7.36
N ALA A 26 -1.03 20.30 -6.18
CA ALA A 26 -1.17 19.13 -5.31
C ALA A 26 -1.90 17.94 -5.96
N TYR A 27 -2.73 18.18 -6.99
CA TYR A 27 -3.41 17.11 -7.72
C TYR A 27 -2.44 16.11 -8.36
N ILE A 28 -1.23 16.52 -8.75
CA ILE A 28 -0.24 15.64 -9.41
C ILE A 28 0.18 14.49 -8.48
N PRO A 29 0.77 14.71 -7.28
CA PRO A 29 1.13 13.62 -6.39
C PRO A 29 -0.09 12.84 -5.88
N ILE A 30 -1.27 13.47 -5.75
CA ILE A 30 -2.51 12.79 -5.35
C ILE A 30 -2.94 11.80 -6.43
N LEU A 31 -2.99 12.23 -7.70
CA LEU A 31 -3.33 11.34 -8.83
C LEU A 31 -2.29 10.25 -9.02
N CYS A 32 -0.97 10.58 -8.98
CA CYS A 32 0.09 9.59 -9.06
C CYS A 32 -0.05 8.51 -7.98
N LEU A 33 -0.35 8.91 -6.73
CA LEU A 33 -0.58 7.98 -5.63
C LEU A 33 -1.82 7.10 -5.88
N GLY A 34 -2.93 7.69 -6.31
CA GLY A 34 -4.16 6.97 -6.63
C GLY A 34 -3.95 5.93 -7.73
N VAL A 35 -3.29 6.31 -8.83
CA VAL A 35 -2.95 5.40 -9.93
C VAL A 35 -1.97 4.32 -9.47
N CYS A 36 -0.96 4.68 -8.67
CA CYS A 36 0.00 3.73 -8.10
C CYS A 36 -0.71 2.60 -7.32
N VAL A 37 -1.63 2.96 -6.42
CA VAL A 37 -2.39 1.99 -5.63
C VAL A 37 -3.35 1.19 -6.51
N GLY A 38 -4.02 1.84 -7.47
CA GLY A 38 -4.90 1.15 -8.42
C GLY A 38 -4.17 0.11 -9.26
N VAL A 39 -2.98 0.46 -9.78
CA VAL A 39 -2.11 -0.48 -10.52
C VAL A 39 -1.62 -1.61 -9.62
N ALA A 40 -1.22 -1.32 -8.38
CA ALA A 40 -0.78 -2.31 -7.41
C ALA A 40 -1.90 -3.33 -7.13
N ASP A 41 -3.13 -2.87 -6.91
CA ASP A 41 -4.30 -3.73 -6.68
C ASP A 41 -4.61 -4.58 -7.92
N PHE A 42 -4.73 -3.94 -9.07
CA PHE A 42 -5.02 -4.60 -10.35
C PHE A 42 -4.02 -5.72 -10.65
N LEU A 43 -2.71 -5.42 -10.56
CA LEU A 43 -1.66 -6.39 -10.86
C LEU A 43 -1.61 -7.50 -9.80
N SER A 44 -1.84 -7.21 -8.52
CA SER A 44 -1.88 -8.24 -7.48
C SER A 44 -2.97 -9.29 -7.73
N VAL A 45 -4.10 -8.88 -8.30
CA VAL A 45 -5.21 -9.77 -8.64
C VAL A 45 -4.92 -10.52 -9.95
N HIS A 46 -4.62 -9.78 -11.02
CA HIS A 46 -4.59 -10.36 -12.37
C HIS A 46 -3.32 -11.17 -12.64
N LEU A 47 -2.16 -10.74 -12.15
CA LEU A 47 -0.92 -11.49 -12.35
C LEU A 47 -0.71 -12.63 -11.35
N PHE A 48 -1.25 -12.47 -10.13
CA PHE A 48 -0.95 -13.44 -9.08
C PHE A 48 -2.15 -14.27 -8.65
N LYS A 49 -3.24 -13.67 -8.17
CA LYS A 49 -4.37 -14.44 -7.63
C LYS A 49 -5.04 -15.31 -8.66
N ASN A 50 -5.26 -14.77 -9.87
CA ASN A 50 -5.90 -15.49 -10.96
C ASN A 50 -5.02 -16.60 -11.56
N TYR A 51 -3.68 -16.45 -11.45
CA TYR A 51 -2.71 -17.40 -11.96
C TYR A 51 -2.43 -18.52 -10.94
N PHE A 52 -2.02 -18.15 -9.71
CA PHE A 52 -1.61 -19.14 -8.70
C PHE A 52 -2.77 -19.86 -8.02
N LYS A 53 -3.94 -19.23 -7.93
CA LYS A 53 -5.17 -19.76 -7.33
C LYS A 53 -4.96 -20.39 -5.95
N ARG A 54 -3.96 -19.91 -5.19
CA ARG A 54 -3.65 -20.42 -3.86
C ARG A 54 -4.74 -20.00 -2.89
N LEU A 55 -5.34 -20.96 -2.19
CA LEU A 55 -6.36 -20.72 -1.17
C LEU A 55 -5.77 -19.93 0.00
N ARG A 56 -6.60 -19.12 0.62
CA ARG A 56 -6.28 -18.44 1.89
C ARG A 56 -6.26 -19.45 3.04
N PRO A 57 -5.52 -19.15 4.16
CA PRO A 57 -5.57 -19.98 5.37
C PRO A 57 -7.00 -20.28 5.81
N CYS A 58 -7.84 -19.26 5.84
CA CYS A 58 -9.24 -19.34 6.23
C CYS A 58 -10.16 -20.19 5.32
N HIS A 59 -9.68 -20.67 4.17
CA HIS A 59 -10.38 -21.61 3.31
C HIS A 59 -9.69 -22.98 3.23
N SER A 60 -8.49 -23.11 3.77
CA SER A 60 -7.71 -24.35 3.75
C SER A 60 -7.50 -24.96 5.14
N LEU A 61 -7.72 -24.19 6.20
CA LEU A 61 -7.50 -24.58 7.58
C LEU A 61 -8.78 -24.49 8.43
N ASP A 62 -9.95 -24.39 7.79
CA ASP A 62 -11.24 -24.18 8.47
C ASP A 62 -11.57 -25.33 9.45
N ASP A 63 -11.15 -26.57 9.12
CA ASP A 63 -11.35 -27.76 9.94
C ASP A 63 -10.18 -28.06 10.90
N VAL A 64 -9.16 -27.19 10.99
CA VAL A 64 -7.98 -27.43 11.84
C VAL A 64 -8.27 -26.96 13.26
N PRO A 65 -8.20 -27.82 14.27
CA PRO A 65 -8.38 -27.42 15.67
C PRO A 65 -7.40 -26.32 16.09
N GLY A 66 -7.93 -25.25 16.69
CA GLY A 66 -7.12 -24.11 17.13
C GLY A 66 -6.88 -23.01 16.07
N PHE A 67 -7.47 -23.14 14.87
CA PHE A 67 -7.51 -22.04 13.90
C PHE A 67 -8.78 -21.20 14.11
N ASP A 68 -8.60 -20.01 14.67
CA ASP A 68 -9.69 -19.05 14.89
C ASP A 68 -9.63 -17.90 13.88
N LEU A 69 -10.65 -17.81 13.03
CA LEU A 69 -10.77 -16.73 12.09
C LEU A 69 -11.39 -15.48 12.76
N LEU A 70 -10.60 -14.43 12.91
CA LEU A 70 -11.03 -13.20 13.60
C LEU A 70 -11.87 -12.25 12.73
N VAL A 71 -11.90 -12.45 11.40
CA VAL A 71 -12.59 -11.58 10.45
C VAL A 71 -13.15 -12.39 9.29
N ASN A 72 -14.13 -11.85 8.57
CA ASN A 72 -14.62 -12.50 7.34
C ASN A 72 -13.47 -12.75 6.35
N CYS A 73 -13.33 -13.98 5.85
CA CYS A 73 -12.27 -14.42 4.97
C CYS A 73 -12.20 -13.64 3.66
N GLY A 74 -13.35 -13.28 3.10
CA GLY A 74 -13.42 -12.58 1.81
C GLY A 74 -13.22 -13.52 0.62
N GLY A 75 -12.49 -13.06 -0.40
CA GLY A 75 -12.26 -13.83 -1.63
C GLY A 75 -11.44 -15.10 -1.39
N GLN A 76 -11.58 -16.09 -2.29
CA GLN A 76 -11.01 -17.42 -2.14
C GLN A 76 -9.48 -17.45 -2.21
N PHE A 77 -8.87 -16.68 -3.15
CA PHE A 77 -7.43 -16.75 -3.40
C PHE A 77 -6.64 -15.70 -2.61
N GLY A 78 -5.49 -16.11 -2.05
CA GLY A 78 -4.66 -15.34 -1.15
C GLY A 78 -3.37 -14.79 -1.74
N PHE A 79 -2.73 -15.49 -2.65
CA PHE A 79 -1.41 -15.13 -3.16
C PHE A 79 -1.48 -14.16 -4.35
N ILE A 80 -0.84 -13.01 -4.28
CA ILE A 80 -0.20 -12.32 -3.16
C ILE A 80 -1.22 -11.50 -2.37
N SER A 81 -0.85 -11.00 -1.18
CA SER A 81 -1.74 -10.14 -0.40
C SER A 81 -1.89 -8.75 -1.04
N SER A 82 -3.07 -8.44 -1.60
CA SER A 82 -3.34 -7.11 -2.16
C SER A 82 -3.25 -6.00 -1.10
N HIS A 83 -3.62 -6.26 0.16
CA HIS A 83 -3.45 -5.28 1.23
C HIS A 83 -1.98 -4.95 1.46
N ALA A 84 -1.11 -5.97 1.53
CA ALA A 84 0.33 -5.76 1.69
C ALA A 84 0.91 -5.01 0.47
N THR A 85 0.52 -5.41 -0.75
CA THR A 85 0.98 -4.79 -1.99
C THR A 85 0.58 -3.31 -2.06
N ASN A 86 -0.70 -3.00 -1.85
CA ASN A 86 -1.23 -1.64 -1.96
C ASN A 86 -0.64 -0.71 -0.90
N HIS A 87 -0.57 -1.18 0.35
CA HIS A 87 -0.03 -0.36 1.44
C HIS A 87 1.48 -0.15 1.33
N MET A 88 2.23 -1.14 0.85
CA MET A 88 3.67 -0.96 0.63
C MET A 88 3.95 -0.08 -0.59
N ALA A 89 3.19 -0.18 -1.67
CA ALA A 89 3.31 0.72 -2.83
C ALA A 89 3.07 2.18 -2.41
N MET A 90 2.00 2.43 -1.67
CA MET A 90 1.71 3.75 -1.11
C MET A 90 2.81 4.21 -0.14
N ALA A 91 3.27 3.34 0.76
CA ALA A 91 4.27 3.67 1.76
C ALA A 91 5.61 4.05 1.15
N VAL A 92 6.10 3.28 0.16
CA VAL A 92 7.35 3.58 -0.54
C VAL A 92 7.24 4.88 -1.33
N PHE A 93 6.14 5.09 -2.05
CA PHE A 93 5.90 6.35 -2.77
C PHE A 93 5.92 7.55 -1.81
N LEU A 94 5.17 7.49 -0.70
CA LEU A 94 5.11 8.56 0.31
C LEU A 94 6.43 8.75 1.05
N PHE A 95 7.12 7.67 1.40
CA PHE A 95 8.45 7.72 1.99
C PHE A 95 9.42 8.53 1.12
N LEU A 96 9.51 8.18 -0.16
CA LEU A 96 10.42 8.84 -1.10
C LEU A 96 10.02 10.31 -1.34
N LEU A 97 8.72 10.60 -1.40
CA LEU A 97 8.19 11.94 -1.59
C LEU A 97 8.44 12.85 -0.37
N THR A 98 8.32 12.29 0.84
CA THR A 98 8.39 13.09 2.07
C THR A 98 9.76 13.07 2.75
N ARG A 99 10.67 12.13 2.42
CA ARG A 99 11.94 11.92 3.14
C ARG A 99 12.83 13.16 3.25
N LYS A 100 12.83 14.03 2.23
CA LYS A 100 13.63 15.26 2.24
C LYS A 100 13.10 16.31 3.22
N ARG A 101 11.81 16.26 3.57
CA ARG A 101 11.15 17.20 4.49
C ARG A 101 11.05 16.63 5.91
N TRP A 102 10.69 15.36 6.02
CA TRP A 102 10.42 14.68 7.28
C TRP A 102 11.65 13.95 7.86
N GLY A 103 12.73 13.78 7.05
CA GLY A 103 13.90 13.03 7.47
C GLY A 103 13.52 11.62 7.94
N ARG A 104 13.98 11.24 9.15
CA ARG A 104 13.70 9.93 9.74
C ARG A 104 12.21 9.63 9.96
N TRP A 105 11.36 10.64 10.12
CA TRP A 105 9.93 10.43 10.34
C TRP A 105 9.22 9.84 9.12
N SER A 106 9.79 9.95 7.94
CA SER A 106 9.24 9.31 6.73
C SER A 106 9.20 7.78 6.81
N TYR A 107 10.04 7.15 7.65
CA TYR A 107 9.98 5.70 7.89
C TYR A 107 8.68 5.23 8.54
N LEU A 108 7.89 6.13 9.13
CA LEU A 108 6.57 5.80 9.66
C LEU A 108 5.62 5.25 8.58
N TRP A 109 5.79 5.66 7.32
CA TRP A 109 5.02 5.09 6.21
C TRP A 109 5.30 3.60 6.01
N ILE A 110 6.58 3.24 6.00
CA ILE A 110 7.01 1.83 5.85
C ILE A 110 6.57 1.02 7.05
N PHE A 111 6.79 1.53 8.27
CA PHE A 111 6.34 0.88 9.49
C PHE A 111 4.84 0.61 9.50
N TRP A 112 4.04 1.60 9.11
CA TRP A 112 2.60 1.45 8.98
C TRP A 112 2.20 0.35 7.97
N ALA A 113 2.84 0.29 6.79
CA ALA A 113 2.57 -0.76 5.81
C ALA A 113 2.90 -2.16 6.36
N ILE A 114 4.02 -2.29 7.11
CA ILE A 114 4.41 -3.54 7.77
C ILE A 114 3.35 -3.97 8.79
N LEU A 115 2.84 -3.05 9.62
CA LEU A 115 1.78 -3.34 10.58
C LEU A 115 0.50 -3.83 9.91
N ILE A 116 0.11 -3.22 8.77
CA ILE A 116 -1.06 -3.66 8.00
C ILE A 116 -0.84 -5.08 7.45
N GLY A 117 0.33 -5.38 6.91
CA GLY A 117 0.66 -6.72 6.42
C GLY A 117 0.69 -7.75 7.53
N PHE A 118 1.30 -7.44 8.67
CA PHE A 118 1.29 -8.30 9.84
C PHE A 118 -0.14 -8.60 10.31
N ALA A 119 -1.00 -7.58 10.34
CA ALA A 119 -2.41 -7.76 10.70
C ALA A 119 -3.14 -8.74 9.77
N GLN A 120 -2.78 -8.84 8.47
CA GLN A 120 -3.40 -9.81 7.55
C GLN A 120 -3.03 -11.26 7.89
N VAL A 121 -1.82 -11.48 8.40
CA VAL A 121 -1.39 -12.80 8.89
C VAL A 121 -2.07 -13.11 10.23
N PHE A 122 -2.03 -12.14 11.15
CA PHE A 122 -2.59 -12.29 12.49
C PHE A 122 -4.08 -12.65 12.49
N VAL A 123 -4.87 -12.04 11.59
CA VAL A 123 -6.31 -12.34 11.50
C VAL A 123 -6.63 -13.60 10.66
N GLY A 124 -5.62 -14.37 10.23
CA GLY A 124 -5.79 -15.66 9.55
C GLY A 124 -6.24 -15.61 8.09
N VAL A 125 -6.10 -14.45 7.39
CA VAL A 125 -6.56 -14.31 5.99
C VAL A 125 -5.45 -14.43 4.96
N HIS A 126 -4.17 -14.34 5.35
CA HIS A 126 -3.01 -14.50 4.48
C HIS A 126 -1.89 -15.28 5.16
N TYR A 127 -1.16 -16.07 4.39
CA TYR A 127 0.10 -16.65 4.84
C TYR A 127 1.21 -15.57 4.90
N PRO A 128 2.24 -15.74 5.76
CA PRO A 128 3.38 -14.82 5.83
C PRO A 128 4.03 -14.57 4.46
N LEU A 129 4.15 -15.62 3.63
CA LEU A 129 4.74 -15.50 2.29
C LEU A 129 3.90 -14.62 1.35
N ASP A 130 2.55 -14.67 1.45
CA ASP A 130 1.67 -13.83 0.64
C ASP A 130 1.93 -12.34 0.92
N VAL A 131 2.21 -12.02 2.18
CA VAL A 131 2.50 -10.67 2.65
C VAL A 131 3.90 -10.23 2.25
N LEU A 132 4.92 -11.08 2.43
CA LEU A 132 6.30 -10.77 2.07
C LEU A 132 6.45 -10.48 0.58
N VAL A 133 5.90 -11.36 -0.28
CA VAL A 133 5.93 -11.13 -1.73
C VAL A 133 5.09 -9.91 -2.10
N GLY A 134 3.96 -9.69 -1.42
CA GLY A 134 3.16 -8.47 -1.56
C GLY A 134 3.95 -7.21 -1.25
N PHE A 135 4.76 -7.20 -0.19
CA PHE A 135 5.63 -6.07 0.15
C PHE A 135 6.70 -5.82 -0.91
N LEU A 136 7.39 -6.87 -1.37
CA LEU A 136 8.41 -6.72 -2.41
C LEU A 136 7.81 -6.14 -3.69
N PHE A 137 6.71 -6.71 -4.14
CA PHE A 137 6.04 -6.27 -5.37
C PHE A 137 5.47 -4.86 -5.25
N GLY A 138 4.79 -4.55 -4.13
CA GLY A 138 4.30 -3.20 -3.84
C GLY A 138 5.42 -2.17 -3.75
N GLY A 139 6.56 -2.54 -3.12
CA GLY A 139 7.73 -1.67 -3.03
C GLY A 139 8.29 -1.29 -4.39
N VAL A 140 8.39 -2.26 -5.31
CA VAL A 140 8.83 -2.01 -6.71
C VAL A 140 7.87 -1.05 -7.42
N ILE A 141 6.56 -1.27 -7.29
CA ILE A 141 5.54 -0.39 -7.91
C ILE A 141 5.64 1.03 -7.34
N GLY A 142 5.71 1.17 -6.01
CA GLY A 142 5.83 2.49 -5.36
C GLY A 142 7.07 3.25 -5.78
N LEU A 143 8.22 2.55 -5.89
CA LEU A 143 9.46 3.12 -6.40
C LEU A 143 9.34 3.56 -7.86
N ALA A 144 8.76 2.71 -8.73
CA ALA A 144 8.58 3.01 -10.14
C ALA A 144 7.69 4.26 -10.34
N PHE A 145 6.57 4.35 -9.63
CA PHE A 145 5.69 5.52 -9.69
C PHE A 145 6.34 6.79 -9.15
N TYR A 146 7.13 6.70 -8.07
CA TYR A 146 7.91 7.83 -7.60
C TYR A 146 8.94 8.29 -8.64
N GLN A 147 9.67 7.37 -9.27
CA GLN A 147 10.64 7.70 -10.31
C GLN A 147 9.95 8.35 -11.52
N LEU A 148 8.83 7.77 -11.96
CA LEU A 148 8.03 8.33 -13.04
C LEU A 148 7.59 9.77 -12.73
N MET A 149 7.02 9.99 -11.55
CA MET A 149 6.65 11.33 -11.11
C MET A 149 7.85 12.29 -11.04
N ASN A 150 9.00 11.82 -10.53
CA ASN A 150 10.20 12.64 -10.44
C ASN A 150 10.75 13.03 -11.82
N ASN A 151 10.67 12.16 -12.80
CA ASN A 151 11.13 12.42 -14.16
C ASN A 151 10.27 13.45 -14.89
N PHE A 152 8.94 13.34 -14.76
CA PHE A 152 8.02 14.27 -15.43
C PHE A 152 7.77 15.55 -14.64
N PHE A 153 7.89 15.50 -13.33
CA PHE A 153 7.56 16.61 -12.42
C PHE A 153 8.63 16.79 -11.32
N PRO A 154 9.89 17.10 -11.66
CA PRO A 154 11.00 17.17 -10.69
C PRO A 154 10.82 18.21 -9.59
N ALA A 155 9.98 19.22 -9.79
CA ALA A 155 9.68 20.26 -8.81
C ALA A 155 9.13 19.71 -7.47
N PHE A 156 8.42 18.55 -7.47
CA PHE A 156 7.87 17.95 -6.25
C PHE A 156 8.93 17.27 -5.38
N THR A 157 10.08 16.93 -5.94
CA THR A 157 11.14 16.16 -5.29
C THR A 157 12.36 17.02 -4.92
N LYS A 158 12.50 18.21 -5.49
CA LYS A 158 13.55 19.18 -5.13
C LYS A 158 13.15 19.98 -3.88
N LYS A 159 14.11 20.21 -2.97
CA LYS A 159 13.88 20.84 -1.66
C LYS A 159 13.53 22.35 -1.75
N ASN A 160 13.88 23.04 -2.82
CA ASN A 160 14.02 24.49 -2.85
C ASN A 160 13.06 25.27 -3.77
N GLU A 161 11.98 24.68 -4.29
CA GLU A 161 11.11 25.38 -5.24
C GLU A 161 9.67 25.58 -4.76
N VAL A 162 9.51 25.84 -3.45
CA VAL A 162 8.21 26.25 -2.89
C VAL A 162 8.42 27.51 -2.07
N THR A 163 8.50 28.63 -2.75
CA THR A 163 8.18 29.97 -2.22
C THR A 163 6.80 30.35 -2.70
#